data_7f2e99d657acbdac822482e59e975edb
#
_entry.id   7f2e99d657acbdac822482e59e975edb
#
_cell.length_a   1.000
_cell.length_b   1.000
_cell.length_c   1.000
_cell.angle_alpha   90.00
_cell.angle_beta   90.00
_cell.angle_gamma   90.00
#
_symmetry.space_group_name_H-M   'P 1'
#
loop_
_entity.id
_entity.type
_entity.pdbx_description
1 polymer ?
#
loop_
_entity_poly.entity_id
_entity_poly.type
_entity_poly.pdbx_seq_one_letter_code
_entity_poly.pdbx_strand_id
1 'polypeptide(L)'
;MKADPLAGVDQIPWSDVDHAYGEATDLPETLRNLQSPDEDIHQGALYSLYGSICHQGSRYTSTPLAIPFLYRLIDSPDTPARGELLLFMACLAFGLNSDELPLGTDVARQRQRVAELREDPNRAEIIKKGLDEFLGDAIVERNREYLQSYIKSLRASGAPEDEANWWSPEVRSYNAVQNGLDTAYRCLKDDSAEVRTSAAYLLAWFPDRLSDSEQHLMEMLDCEQTATAQATAVISLATLQAMKEDFSETRIVRRLRDIQSRSSSCLVTWASSLALVKLRVNTEKELSEAMKLFADEEDQYPERLKEELEKGEFPFLNGRPSTLKSLAARELQHFKGSKHPEMVKAITSATASSRGMDLVTLSSALLNIAFDGVKPGSEPDFDCLSDLQQEVMQALNTRLEKRFEFGNFMTVLESWNLPTRAEDFEVFIKHPDAFQSRL
;
A
#
# COMPACT_ATOMS: atom_id res chain seq x y z
N MET A 1 -7.77 -20.52 -33.00
CA MET A 1 -6.69 -20.75 -32.01
C MET A 1 -6.64 -19.51 -31.14
N LYS A 2 -6.65 -19.67 -29.81
CA LYS A 2 -6.39 -18.55 -28.90
C LYS A 2 -4.96 -18.05 -29.16
N ALA A 3 -4.74 -16.73 -29.15
CA ALA A 3 -3.40 -16.18 -29.26
C ALA A 3 -2.58 -16.59 -28.01
N ASP A 4 -1.30 -16.92 -28.22
CA ASP A 4 -0.39 -17.19 -27.12
C ASP A 4 -0.17 -15.90 -26.29
N PRO A 5 -0.54 -15.87 -25.00
CA PRO A 5 -0.35 -14.68 -24.17
C PRO A 5 1.13 -14.30 -23.98
N LEU A 6 2.06 -15.22 -24.20
CA LEU A 6 3.50 -14.99 -24.08
C LEU A 6 4.19 -14.80 -25.44
N ALA A 7 3.42 -14.64 -26.54
CA ALA A 7 4.02 -14.33 -27.85
C ALA A 7 4.96 -13.14 -27.75
N GLY A 8 6.22 -13.31 -28.22
CA GLY A 8 7.26 -12.30 -28.21
C GLY A 8 8.06 -12.20 -26.90
N VAL A 9 7.81 -13.03 -25.89
CA VAL A 9 8.56 -13.01 -24.62
C VAL A 9 10.07 -13.24 -24.83
N ASP A 10 10.44 -14.15 -25.75
CA ASP A 10 11.85 -14.43 -26.09
C ASP A 10 12.50 -13.36 -26.98
N GLN A 11 11.75 -12.41 -27.48
CA GLN A 11 12.28 -11.30 -28.28
C GLN A 11 12.77 -10.12 -27.41
N ILE A 12 12.43 -10.13 -26.12
CA ILE A 12 12.94 -9.14 -25.17
C ILE A 12 14.39 -9.50 -24.82
N PRO A 13 15.32 -8.54 -24.86
CA PRO A 13 16.72 -8.76 -24.49
C PRO A 13 16.86 -8.79 -22.95
N TRP A 14 16.40 -9.89 -22.33
CA TRP A 14 16.38 -10.04 -20.88
C TRP A 14 17.78 -10.04 -20.24
N SER A 15 18.84 -10.34 -21.02
CA SER A 15 20.23 -10.18 -20.60
C SER A 15 20.68 -8.74 -20.43
N ASP A 16 19.95 -7.78 -21.02
CA ASP A 16 20.31 -6.35 -21.00
C ASP A 16 19.59 -5.61 -19.87
N VAL A 17 18.79 -6.32 -19.07
CA VAL A 17 18.01 -5.77 -17.94
C VAL A 17 18.15 -6.67 -16.72
N ASP A 18 18.03 -6.04 -15.54
CA ASP A 18 18.24 -6.71 -14.26
C ASP A 18 16.95 -6.89 -13.47
N HIS A 19 16.94 -7.88 -12.62
CA HIS A 19 16.06 -8.03 -11.47
C HIS A 19 16.91 -8.07 -10.17
N ALA A 20 16.32 -8.38 -9.02
CA ALA A 20 16.99 -8.35 -7.72
C ALA A 20 18.28 -9.21 -7.62
N TYR A 21 18.45 -10.20 -8.49
CA TYR A 21 19.55 -11.16 -8.43
C TYR A 21 20.52 -11.11 -9.65
N GLY A 22 20.42 -10.06 -10.46
CA GLY A 22 21.23 -9.85 -11.66
C GLY A 22 20.43 -9.89 -12.95
N GLU A 23 21.06 -10.34 -14.06
CA GLU A 23 20.43 -10.41 -15.38
C GLU A 23 19.12 -11.21 -15.35
N ALA A 24 18.07 -10.66 -15.97
CA ALA A 24 16.72 -11.19 -15.91
C ALA A 24 16.44 -12.34 -16.90
N THR A 25 17.45 -13.15 -17.22
CA THR A 25 17.39 -14.20 -18.25
C THR A 25 16.46 -15.37 -17.92
N ASP A 26 16.07 -15.53 -16.66
CA ASP A 26 15.12 -16.53 -16.15
C ASP A 26 13.65 -16.15 -16.28
N LEU A 27 13.35 -14.85 -16.52
CA LEU A 27 11.96 -14.36 -16.58
C LEU A 27 11.09 -15.01 -17.66
N PRO A 28 11.56 -15.31 -18.86
CA PRO A 28 10.74 -16.01 -19.86
C PRO A 28 10.21 -17.36 -19.37
N GLU A 29 11.02 -18.14 -18.69
CA GLU A 29 10.62 -19.44 -18.13
C GLU A 29 9.66 -19.23 -16.93
N THR A 30 9.97 -18.31 -16.05
CA THR A 30 9.12 -17.97 -14.90
C THR A 30 7.73 -17.52 -15.36
N LEU A 31 7.63 -16.67 -16.40
CA LEU A 31 6.35 -16.24 -16.97
C LEU A 31 5.56 -17.41 -17.59
N ARG A 32 6.25 -18.37 -18.24
CA ARG A 32 5.59 -19.59 -18.77
C ARG A 32 5.03 -20.46 -17.65
N ASN A 33 5.76 -20.59 -16.56
CA ASN A 33 5.36 -21.39 -15.42
C ASN A 33 4.10 -20.86 -14.73
N LEU A 34 3.74 -19.58 -14.88
CA LEU A 34 2.45 -19.04 -14.43
C LEU A 34 1.24 -19.67 -15.14
N GLN A 35 1.41 -20.28 -16.30
CA GLN A 35 0.34 -20.99 -17.03
C GLN A 35 0.24 -22.48 -16.64
N SER A 36 1.13 -22.98 -15.79
CA SER A 36 1.11 -24.38 -15.39
C SER A 36 -0.21 -24.72 -14.67
N PRO A 37 -0.86 -25.81 -15.03
CA PRO A 37 -1.99 -26.34 -14.28
C PRO A 37 -1.57 -26.95 -12.93
N ASP A 38 -0.27 -27.20 -12.73
CA ASP A 38 0.31 -27.67 -11.49
C ASP A 38 0.45 -26.49 -10.53
N GLU A 39 -0.21 -26.60 -9.37
CA GLU A 39 -0.27 -25.55 -8.36
C GLU A 39 1.11 -25.18 -7.80
N ASP A 40 1.95 -26.18 -7.53
CA ASP A 40 3.30 -25.95 -6.99
C ASP A 40 4.16 -25.19 -8.01
N ILE A 41 4.00 -25.45 -9.30
CA ILE A 41 4.76 -24.76 -10.34
C ILE A 41 4.30 -23.32 -10.51
N HIS A 42 2.99 -23.06 -10.64
CA HIS A 42 2.56 -21.68 -10.85
C HIS A 42 2.70 -20.82 -9.60
N GLN A 43 2.48 -21.37 -8.40
CA GLN A 43 2.75 -20.66 -7.15
C GLN A 43 4.24 -20.39 -6.95
N GLY A 44 5.09 -21.38 -7.28
CA GLY A 44 6.54 -21.19 -7.28
C GLY A 44 6.99 -20.09 -8.25
N ALA A 45 6.37 -20.00 -9.42
CA ALA A 45 6.65 -18.94 -10.38
C ALA A 45 6.20 -17.55 -9.85
N LEU A 46 5.01 -17.46 -9.26
CA LEU A 46 4.52 -16.22 -8.67
C LEU A 46 5.44 -15.76 -7.51
N TYR A 47 5.82 -16.69 -6.63
CA TYR A 47 6.77 -16.42 -5.55
C TYR A 47 8.13 -15.93 -6.08
N SER A 48 8.62 -16.53 -7.17
CA SER A 48 9.86 -16.10 -7.84
C SER A 48 9.75 -14.67 -8.36
N LEU A 49 8.62 -14.29 -8.97
CA LEU A 49 8.39 -12.93 -9.45
C LEU A 49 8.34 -11.91 -8.30
N TYR A 50 7.68 -12.23 -7.19
CA TYR A 50 7.72 -11.39 -5.98
C TYR A 50 9.15 -11.23 -5.45
N GLY A 51 9.97 -12.28 -5.52
CA GLY A 51 11.37 -12.24 -5.09
C GLY A 51 12.30 -11.53 -6.07
N SER A 52 12.00 -11.50 -7.37
CA SER A 52 12.90 -10.99 -8.40
C SER A 52 12.53 -9.59 -8.90
N ILE A 53 11.35 -9.41 -9.50
CA ILE A 53 10.97 -8.14 -10.12
C ILE A 53 10.22 -7.18 -9.19
N CYS A 54 9.93 -7.62 -7.94
CA CYS A 54 9.32 -6.80 -6.87
C CYS A 54 9.98 -7.06 -5.50
N HIS A 55 11.28 -7.29 -5.47
CA HIS A 55 11.97 -7.68 -4.25
C HIS A 55 11.88 -6.61 -3.17
N GLN A 56 11.24 -6.97 -2.03
CA GLN A 56 11.02 -6.05 -0.89
C GLN A 56 10.38 -4.70 -1.31
N GLY A 57 9.55 -4.73 -2.35
CA GLY A 57 8.87 -3.54 -2.88
C GLY A 57 9.71 -2.72 -3.87
N SER A 58 10.96 -3.05 -4.09
CA SER A 58 11.78 -2.42 -5.13
C SER A 58 11.42 -2.98 -6.51
N ARG A 59 11.35 -2.12 -7.53
CA ARG A 59 11.19 -2.49 -8.93
C ARG A 59 12.51 -2.34 -9.66
N TYR A 60 12.68 -3.11 -10.72
CA TYR A 60 13.92 -3.24 -11.46
C TYR A 60 13.69 -2.92 -12.94
N THR A 61 14.77 -2.85 -13.73
CA THR A 61 14.69 -2.49 -15.14
C THR A 61 13.89 -3.50 -15.97
N SER A 62 13.85 -4.75 -15.55
CA SER A 62 13.02 -5.81 -16.14
C SER A 62 11.53 -5.70 -15.80
N THR A 63 11.18 -5.09 -14.65
CA THR A 63 9.81 -5.04 -14.14
C THR A 63 8.82 -4.47 -15.16
N PRO A 64 9.02 -3.27 -15.75
CA PRO A 64 8.08 -2.70 -16.70
C PRO A 64 7.97 -3.52 -17.99
N LEU A 65 8.96 -4.33 -18.33
CA LEU A 65 8.94 -5.19 -19.53
C LEU A 65 8.13 -6.46 -19.31
N ALA A 66 8.04 -6.97 -18.08
CA ALA A 66 7.22 -8.13 -17.73
C ALA A 66 5.72 -7.80 -17.67
N ILE A 67 5.34 -6.59 -17.29
CA ILE A 67 3.96 -6.17 -17.07
C ILE A 67 3.01 -6.43 -18.25
N PRO A 68 3.36 -6.14 -19.52
CA PRO A 68 2.49 -6.42 -20.67
C PRO A 68 2.17 -7.92 -20.83
N PHE A 69 3.10 -8.81 -20.47
CA PHE A 69 2.89 -10.25 -20.53
C PHE A 69 1.97 -10.70 -19.40
N LEU A 70 2.14 -10.14 -18.19
CA LEU A 70 1.25 -10.42 -17.07
C LEU A 70 -0.19 -10.02 -17.39
N TYR A 71 -0.43 -8.87 -18.01
CA TYR A 71 -1.78 -8.50 -18.45
C TYR A 71 -2.38 -9.47 -19.47
N ARG A 72 -1.59 -9.97 -20.40
CA ARG A 72 -2.07 -10.97 -21.38
C ARG A 72 -2.36 -12.31 -20.72
N LEU A 73 -1.60 -12.68 -19.67
CA LEU A 73 -1.89 -13.84 -18.84
C LEU A 73 -3.20 -13.65 -18.07
N ILE A 74 -3.43 -12.47 -17.48
CA ILE A 74 -4.68 -12.14 -16.79
C ILE A 74 -5.88 -12.17 -17.74
N ASP A 75 -5.74 -11.70 -18.97
CA ASP A 75 -6.79 -11.78 -20.01
C ASP A 75 -7.07 -13.22 -20.49
N SER A 76 -6.16 -14.14 -20.28
CA SER A 76 -6.33 -15.54 -20.67
C SER A 76 -7.10 -16.32 -19.60
N PRO A 77 -8.33 -16.78 -19.86
CA PRO A 77 -9.12 -17.49 -18.85
C PRO A 77 -8.54 -18.85 -18.44
N ASP A 78 -7.58 -19.37 -19.20
CA ASP A 78 -6.91 -20.65 -18.91
C ASP A 78 -5.70 -20.44 -17.97
N THR A 79 -5.31 -19.20 -17.64
CA THR A 79 -4.25 -18.91 -16.68
C THR A 79 -4.77 -19.12 -15.26
N PRO A 80 -4.09 -19.93 -14.43
CA PRO A 80 -4.45 -20.08 -13.04
C PRO A 80 -4.23 -18.79 -12.25
N ALA A 81 -4.87 -18.67 -11.08
CA ALA A 81 -4.61 -17.61 -10.09
C ALA A 81 -4.60 -16.17 -10.66
N ARG A 82 -5.50 -15.87 -11.62
CA ARG A 82 -5.59 -14.53 -12.24
C ARG A 82 -5.87 -13.42 -11.23
N GLY A 83 -6.58 -13.72 -10.15
CA GLY A 83 -6.81 -12.82 -9.04
C GLY A 83 -5.48 -12.43 -8.36
N GLU A 84 -4.64 -13.40 -8.05
CA GLU A 84 -3.32 -13.16 -7.45
C GLU A 84 -2.40 -12.35 -8.38
N LEU A 85 -2.46 -12.59 -9.70
CA LEU A 85 -1.72 -11.77 -10.66
C LEU A 85 -2.19 -10.30 -10.66
N LEU A 86 -3.49 -10.04 -10.52
CA LEU A 86 -4.01 -8.67 -10.38
C LEU A 86 -3.51 -7.99 -9.10
N LEU A 87 -3.43 -8.71 -7.98
CA LEU A 87 -2.82 -8.21 -6.74
C LEU A 87 -1.33 -7.94 -6.92
N PHE A 88 -0.64 -8.83 -7.61
CA PHE A 88 0.78 -8.63 -7.95
C PHE A 88 1.00 -7.39 -8.81
N MET A 89 0.09 -7.08 -9.75
CA MET A 89 0.15 -5.83 -10.53
C MET A 89 0.12 -4.59 -9.63
N ALA A 90 -0.65 -4.60 -8.54
CA ALA A 90 -0.62 -3.51 -7.58
C ALA A 90 0.78 -3.37 -6.93
N CYS A 91 1.39 -4.49 -6.51
CA CYS A 91 2.76 -4.48 -5.98
C CYS A 91 3.78 -3.98 -7.02
N LEU A 92 3.63 -4.33 -8.30
CA LEU A 92 4.51 -3.82 -9.36
C LEU A 92 4.35 -2.31 -9.58
N ALA A 93 3.16 -1.78 -9.38
CA ALA A 93 2.93 -0.33 -9.47
C ALA A 93 3.53 0.43 -8.27
N PHE A 94 3.34 -0.07 -7.05
CA PHE A 94 3.60 0.71 -5.81
C PHE A 94 4.65 0.11 -4.88
N GLY A 95 5.11 -1.10 -5.12
CA GLY A 95 5.91 -1.85 -4.17
C GLY A 95 5.05 -2.42 -3.05
N LEU A 96 5.66 -2.63 -1.89
CA LEU A 96 4.95 -3.10 -0.70
C LEU A 96 4.22 -1.99 0.07
N ASN A 97 4.26 -0.76 -0.44
CA ASN A 97 3.70 0.42 0.21
C ASN A 97 2.28 0.74 -0.27
N SER A 98 1.55 -0.25 -0.76
CA SER A 98 0.13 -0.09 -1.14
C SER A 98 -0.76 0.35 0.04
N ASP A 99 -0.33 0.11 1.27
CA ASP A 99 -0.98 0.56 2.49
C ASP A 99 -0.76 2.05 2.81
N GLU A 100 0.29 2.67 2.27
CA GLU A 100 0.57 4.09 2.45
C GLU A 100 -0.12 4.96 1.39
N LEU A 101 -0.76 4.36 0.39
CA LEU A 101 -1.48 5.09 -0.64
C LEU A 101 -2.87 5.56 -0.13
N PRO A 102 -3.26 6.76 -0.50
CA PRO A 102 -2.64 7.73 -1.41
C PRO A 102 -1.54 8.57 -0.77
N LEU A 103 -1.14 8.30 0.46
CA LEU A 103 -0.28 9.18 1.25
C LEU A 103 1.23 8.96 1.02
N GLY A 104 1.65 7.82 0.45
CA GLY A 104 3.07 7.44 0.45
C GLY A 104 3.82 7.66 -0.84
N THR A 105 3.30 7.25 -1.99
CA THR A 105 4.03 7.38 -3.25
C THR A 105 3.51 8.53 -4.07
N ASP A 106 4.16 9.68 -3.97
CA ASP A 106 3.86 10.84 -4.81
C ASP A 106 4.40 10.60 -6.23
N VAL A 107 3.61 9.85 -7.01
CA VAL A 107 3.94 9.55 -8.41
C VAL A 107 4.07 10.82 -9.25
N ALA A 108 3.28 11.84 -8.96
CA ALA A 108 3.35 13.12 -9.65
C ALA A 108 4.71 13.80 -9.39
N ARG A 109 5.16 13.81 -8.13
CA ARG A 109 6.48 14.32 -7.77
C ARG A 109 7.62 13.52 -8.38
N GLN A 110 7.50 12.20 -8.43
CA GLN A 110 8.50 11.35 -9.08
C GLN A 110 8.56 11.62 -10.59
N ARG A 111 7.41 11.75 -11.26
CA ARG A 111 7.33 12.12 -12.69
C ARG A 111 7.93 13.48 -12.92
N GLN A 112 7.63 14.45 -12.08
CA GLN A 112 8.22 15.80 -12.16
C GLN A 112 9.73 15.74 -12.01
N ARG A 113 10.27 15.00 -11.04
CA ARG A 113 11.70 14.85 -10.84
C ARG A 113 12.39 14.19 -12.05
N VAL A 114 11.77 13.18 -12.66
CA VAL A 114 12.28 12.57 -13.90
C VAL A 114 12.28 13.58 -15.05
N ALA A 115 11.23 14.40 -15.20
CA ALA A 115 11.16 15.45 -16.22
C ALA A 115 12.24 16.53 -16.00
N GLU A 116 12.38 17.01 -14.77
CA GLU A 116 13.42 17.99 -14.38
C GLU A 116 14.83 17.44 -14.70
N LEU A 117 15.09 16.17 -14.37
CA LEU A 117 16.38 15.55 -14.66
C LEU A 117 16.68 15.46 -16.17
N ARG A 118 15.65 15.19 -17.00
CA ARG A 118 15.80 15.15 -18.46
C ARG A 118 16.17 16.50 -19.06
N GLU A 119 15.68 17.58 -18.48
CA GLU A 119 15.92 18.95 -18.96
C GLU A 119 17.21 19.57 -18.41
N ASP A 120 17.79 18.97 -17.35
CA ASP A 120 19.01 19.51 -16.71
C ASP A 120 20.25 19.29 -17.60
N PRO A 121 20.97 20.38 -17.99
CA PRO A 121 22.17 20.25 -18.77
C PRO A 121 23.31 19.50 -18.05
N ASN A 122 23.27 19.45 -16.72
CA ASN A 122 24.27 18.75 -15.88
C ASN A 122 23.82 17.35 -15.46
N ARG A 123 22.74 16.82 -16.05
CA ARG A 123 22.14 15.54 -15.66
C ARG A 123 23.13 14.38 -15.52
N ALA A 124 24.09 14.27 -16.46
CA ALA A 124 25.09 13.20 -16.42
C ALA A 124 25.99 13.28 -15.18
N GLU A 125 26.32 14.49 -14.71
CA GLU A 125 27.11 14.69 -13.50
C GLU A 125 26.29 14.43 -12.24
N ILE A 126 25.02 14.87 -12.22
CA ILE A 126 24.08 14.60 -11.13
C ILE A 126 23.85 13.11 -10.96
N ILE A 127 23.62 12.40 -12.06
CA ILE A 127 23.46 10.95 -12.10
C ILE A 127 24.73 10.25 -11.58
N LYS A 128 25.89 10.65 -12.11
CA LYS A 128 27.17 10.10 -11.68
C LYS A 128 27.40 10.30 -10.17
N LYS A 129 27.15 11.51 -9.68
CA LYS A 129 27.29 11.84 -8.26
C LYS A 129 26.37 10.99 -7.38
N GLY A 130 25.10 10.85 -7.74
CA GLY A 130 24.16 10.01 -7.01
C GLY A 130 24.56 8.53 -7.01
N LEU A 131 25.09 8.01 -8.12
CA LEU A 131 25.64 6.66 -8.20
C LEU A 131 26.90 6.48 -7.32
N ASP A 132 27.81 7.48 -7.32
CA ASP A 132 29.01 7.43 -6.51
C ASP A 132 28.69 7.51 -5.01
N GLU A 133 27.68 8.32 -4.61
CA GLU A 133 27.15 8.39 -3.24
C GLU A 133 26.51 7.04 -2.83
N PHE A 134 25.66 6.47 -3.68
CA PHE A 134 25.02 5.18 -3.43
C PHE A 134 26.04 4.02 -3.30
N LEU A 135 27.10 4.05 -4.11
CA LEU A 135 28.21 3.09 -4.01
C LEU A 135 29.07 3.30 -2.77
N GLY A 136 29.21 4.55 -2.31
CA GLY A 136 29.94 4.91 -1.09
C GLY A 136 29.25 4.38 0.17
N ASP A 137 27.91 4.39 0.18
CA ASP A 137 27.07 3.89 1.27
C ASP A 137 26.93 2.36 1.27
N ALA A 138 27.37 1.67 0.23
CA ALA A 138 27.33 0.22 0.14
C ALA A 138 28.32 -0.43 1.14
N ILE A 139 27.82 -0.65 2.35
CA ILE A 139 28.56 -1.14 3.52
C ILE A 139 29.09 -2.59 3.35
N VAL A 140 28.63 -3.34 2.32
CA VAL A 140 28.99 -4.75 2.14
C VAL A 140 29.57 -4.98 0.75
N GLU A 141 30.80 -5.49 0.70
CA GLU A 141 31.56 -5.80 -0.52
C GLU A 141 30.78 -6.69 -1.51
N ARG A 142 29.90 -7.57 -0.99
CA ARG A 142 29.01 -8.43 -1.77
C ARG A 142 27.97 -7.65 -2.59
N ASN A 143 27.54 -6.49 -2.10
CA ASN A 143 26.61 -5.61 -2.82
C ASN A 143 27.35 -4.73 -3.83
N ARG A 144 28.65 -4.56 -3.70
CA ARG A 144 29.46 -3.73 -4.59
C ARG A 144 29.59 -4.33 -5.99
N GLU A 145 29.80 -5.64 -6.09
CA GLU A 145 29.86 -6.34 -7.39
C GLU A 145 28.51 -6.28 -8.13
N TYR A 146 27.41 -6.49 -7.39
CA TYR A 146 26.07 -6.34 -7.91
C TYR A 146 25.81 -4.91 -8.41
N LEU A 147 26.13 -3.90 -7.61
CA LEU A 147 25.98 -2.49 -7.96
C LEU A 147 26.87 -2.07 -9.13
N GLN A 148 28.06 -2.63 -9.23
CA GLN A 148 28.94 -2.40 -10.37
C GLN A 148 28.41 -3.02 -11.66
N SER A 149 27.83 -4.23 -11.58
CA SER A 149 27.14 -4.88 -12.70
C SER A 149 25.91 -4.07 -13.12
N TYR A 150 25.12 -3.63 -12.18
CA TYR A 150 23.96 -2.76 -12.40
C TYR A 150 24.34 -1.44 -13.09
N ILE A 151 25.39 -0.76 -12.61
CA ILE A 151 25.91 0.47 -13.23
C ILE A 151 26.46 0.21 -14.63
N LYS A 152 27.09 -0.95 -14.84
CA LYS A 152 27.60 -1.34 -16.15
C LYS A 152 26.46 -1.55 -17.15
N SER A 153 25.38 -2.19 -16.73
CA SER A 153 24.18 -2.35 -17.57
C SER A 153 23.52 -0.99 -17.84
N LEU A 154 23.45 -0.10 -16.86
CA LEU A 154 22.99 1.27 -17.02
C LEU A 154 23.79 2.03 -18.09
N ARG A 155 25.10 1.88 -18.09
CA ARG A 155 26.01 2.55 -19.07
C ARG A 155 25.97 1.93 -20.46
N ALA A 156 25.68 0.63 -20.55
CA ALA A 156 25.64 -0.09 -21.83
C ALA A 156 24.37 0.20 -22.64
N SER A 157 23.29 0.68 -22.02
CA SER A 157 22.02 1.01 -22.70
C SER A 157 22.04 2.33 -23.50
N GLY A 158 23.05 3.14 -23.38
CA GLY A 158 23.63 4.07 -24.37
C GLY A 158 22.84 5.29 -24.84
N ALA A 159 21.63 5.61 -24.40
CA ALA A 159 20.94 6.84 -24.79
C ALA A 159 20.62 7.75 -23.59
N PRO A 160 20.86 9.08 -23.68
CA PRO A 160 20.58 10.03 -22.59
C PRO A 160 19.13 10.06 -22.12
N GLU A 161 18.17 9.72 -22.96
CA GLU A 161 16.76 9.57 -22.57
C GLU A 161 16.52 8.34 -21.72
N ASP A 162 17.27 7.28 -21.95
CA ASP A 162 17.17 6.05 -21.17
C ASP A 162 17.73 6.23 -19.77
N GLU A 163 18.78 7.02 -19.58
CA GLU A 163 19.36 7.28 -18.26
C GLU A 163 18.37 7.89 -17.29
N ALA A 164 17.56 8.87 -17.70
CA ALA A 164 16.53 9.44 -16.82
C ALA A 164 15.39 8.43 -16.51
N ASN A 165 15.11 7.49 -17.39
CA ASN A 165 14.16 6.41 -17.16
C ASN A 165 14.70 5.32 -16.22
N TRP A 166 16.00 5.12 -16.19
CA TRP A 166 16.66 4.15 -15.33
C TRP A 166 16.62 4.52 -13.84
N TRP A 167 16.61 5.82 -13.54
CA TRP A 167 16.48 6.32 -12.18
C TRP A 167 15.08 6.13 -11.58
N SER A 168 14.13 5.61 -12.34
CA SER A 168 12.79 5.40 -11.87
C SER A 168 12.14 4.16 -12.50
N PRO A 169 12.65 2.95 -12.23
CA PRO A 169 11.93 1.71 -12.54
C PRO A 169 10.51 1.74 -11.95
N GLU A 170 10.33 2.43 -10.82
CA GLU A 170 9.05 2.66 -10.15
C GLU A 170 8.06 3.38 -11.06
N VAL A 171 8.43 4.55 -11.60
CA VAL A 171 7.56 5.33 -12.48
C VAL A 171 7.25 4.57 -13.76
N ARG A 172 8.23 3.86 -14.33
CA ARG A 172 8.02 3.04 -15.53
C ARG A 172 7.06 1.88 -15.26
N SER A 173 7.23 1.19 -14.12
CA SER A 173 6.36 0.10 -13.71
C SER A 173 4.94 0.60 -13.44
N TYR A 174 4.79 1.71 -12.71
CA TYR A 174 3.50 2.35 -12.50
C TYR A 174 2.81 2.69 -13.81
N ASN A 175 3.51 3.36 -14.74
CA ASN A 175 2.96 3.72 -16.04
C ASN A 175 2.60 2.48 -16.87
N ALA A 176 3.41 1.42 -16.83
CA ALA A 176 3.13 0.18 -17.54
C ALA A 176 1.87 -0.51 -17.00
N VAL A 177 1.69 -0.54 -15.65
CA VAL A 177 0.45 -1.05 -15.05
C VAL A 177 -0.73 -0.16 -15.43
N GLN A 178 -0.61 1.16 -15.28
CA GLN A 178 -1.67 2.10 -15.64
C GLN A 178 -2.14 1.96 -17.11
N ASN A 179 -1.21 1.74 -18.03
CA ASN A 179 -1.51 1.58 -19.45
C ASN A 179 -2.30 0.31 -19.79
N GLY A 180 -2.26 -0.70 -18.92
CA GLY A 180 -2.98 -1.97 -19.10
C GLY A 180 -4.28 -2.09 -18.31
N LEU A 181 -4.76 -1.02 -17.65
CA LEU A 181 -5.95 -1.07 -16.79
C LEU A 181 -7.24 -1.47 -17.52
N ASP A 182 -7.29 -1.38 -18.84
CA ASP A 182 -8.42 -1.87 -19.62
C ASP A 182 -8.68 -3.38 -19.39
N THR A 183 -7.63 -4.16 -19.10
CA THR A 183 -7.74 -5.55 -18.65
C THR A 183 -8.44 -5.62 -17.30
N ALA A 184 -8.06 -4.80 -16.32
CA ALA A 184 -8.71 -4.77 -15.02
C ALA A 184 -10.21 -4.38 -15.13
N TYR A 185 -10.57 -3.45 -16.02
CA TYR A 185 -11.98 -3.10 -16.27
C TYR A 185 -12.77 -4.29 -16.80
N ARG A 186 -12.19 -5.10 -17.71
CA ARG A 186 -12.84 -6.35 -18.15
C ARG A 186 -13.00 -7.35 -17.02
N CYS A 187 -11.98 -7.49 -16.18
CA CYS A 187 -11.97 -8.39 -15.03
C CYS A 187 -13.04 -8.06 -13.97
N LEU A 188 -13.53 -6.82 -13.89
CA LEU A 188 -14.68 -6.50 -13.02
C LEU A 188 -15.97 -7.24 -13.39
N LYS A 189 -16.04 -7.84 -14.56
CA LYS A 189 -17.19 -8.61 -15.08
C LYS A 189 -16.84 -10.11 -15.22
N ASP A 190 -15.74 -10.56 -14.63
CA ASP A 190 -15.31 -11.95 -14.68
C ASP A 190 -16.26 -12.87 -13.88
N ASP A 191 -16.35 -14.15 -14.27
CA ASP A 191 -17.18 -15.13 -13.56
C ASP A 191 -16.64 -15.40 -12.14
N SER A 192 -15.30 -15.35 -11.95
CA SER A 192 -14.66 -15.50 -10.63
C SER A 192 -14.82 -14.25 -9.78
N ALA A 193 -15.39 -14.41 -8.59
CA ALA A 193 -15.49 -13.34 -7.60
C ALA A 193 -14.11 -12.86 -7.13
N GLU A 194 -13.14 -13.76 -7.03
CA GLU A 194 -11.75 -13.44 -6.69
C GLU A 194 -11.15 -12.48 -7.72
N VAL A 195 -11.27 -12.78 -9.01
CA VAL A 195 -10.76 -11.93 -10.09
C VAL A 195 -11.44 -10.56 -10.06
N ARG A 196 -12.77 -10.50 -9.86
CA ARG A 196 -13.49 -9.22 -9.73
C ARG A 196 -13.03 -8.41 -8.53
N THR A 197 -12.81 -9.07 -7.39
CA THR A 197 -12.33 -8.45 -6.15
C THR A 197 -10.93 -7.85 -6.35
N SER A 198 -10.01 -8.63 -6.89
CA SER A 198 -8.62 -8.20 -7.12
C SER A 198 -8.54 -7.09 -8.18
N ALA A 199 -9.39 -7.15 -9.21
CA ALA A 199 -9.49 -6.07 -10.21
C ALA A 199 -9.99 -4.76 -9.57
N ALA A 200 -11.02 -4.83 -8.72
CA ALA A 200 -11.52 -3.67 -8.00
C ALA A 200 -10.45 -3.05 -7.08
N TYR A 201 -9.66 -3.89 -6.40
CA TYR A 201 -8.52 -3.45 -5.59
C TYR A 201 -7.46 -2.75 -6.44
N LEU A 202 -7.04 -3.35 -7.55
CA LEU A 202 -6.04 -2.77 -8.45
C LEU A 202 -6.43 -1.36 -8.91
N LEU A 203 -7.70 -1.13 -9.22
CA LEU A 203 -8.18 0.15 -9.72
C LEU A 203 -8.13 1.29 -8.69
N ALA A 204 -8.05 0.99 -7.39
CA ALA A 204 -8.02 1.98 -6.32
C ALA A 204 -6.85 2.98 -6.41
N TRP A 205 -5.79 2.64 -7.14
CA TRP A 205 -4.49 3.26 -7.02
C TRP A 205 -4.07 4.15 -8.18
N PHE A 206 -4.97 4.42 -9.14
CA PHE A 206 -4.65 5.16 -10.36
C PHE A 206 -5.55 6.40 -10.52
N PRO A 207 -5.24 7.50 -9.80
CA PRO A 207 -6.03 8.73 -9.84
C PRO A 207 -6.11 9.36 -11.23
N ASP A 208 -5.10 9.18 -12.07
CA ASP A 208 -5.09 9.66 -13.45
C ASP A 208 -6.16 8.99 -14.34
N ARG A 209 -6.65 7.81 -13.93
CA ARG A 209 -7.71 7.05 -14.58
C ARG A 209 -9.02 7.05 -13.79
N LEU A 210 -9.17 8.02 -12.90
CA LEU A 210 -10.28 8.08 -11.95
C LEU A 210 -11.65 8.05 -12.63
N SER A 211 -11.85 8.78 -13.71
CA SER A 211 -13.17 8.84 -14.39
C SER A 211 -13.59 7.47 -14.92
N ASP A 212 -12.65 6.76 -15.55
CA ASP A 212 -12.92 5.44 -16.13
C ASP A 212 -13.12 4.41 -15.00
N SER A 213 -12.25 4.43 -13.98
CA SER A 213 -12.33 3.53 -12.83
C SER A 213 -13.60 3.74 -12.02
N GLU A 214 -14.00 5.00 -11.80
CA GLU A 214 -15.27 5.35 -11.14
C GLU A 214 -16.47 4.73 -11.87
N GLN A 215 -16.54 4.92 -13.19
CA GLN A 215 -17.65 4.39 -13.98
C GLN A 215 -17.72 2.86 -13.84
N HIS A 216 -16.62 2.15 -14.06
CA HIS A 216 -16.61 0.68 -14.05
C HIS A 216 -16.88 0.10 -12.65
N LEU A 217 -16.33 0.70 -11.59
CA LEU A 217 -16.60 0.27 -10.21
C LEU A 217 -18.05 0.51 -9.81
N MET A 218 -18.67 1.61 -10.27
CA MET A 218 -20.09 1.88 -10.05
C MET A 218 -20.97 0.87 -10.79
N GLU A 219 -20.64 0.52 -12.05
CA GLU A 219 -21.33 -0.53 -12.81
C GLU A 219 -21.21 -1.90 -12.11
N MET A 220 -20.04 -2.25 -11.59
CA MET A 220 -19.85 -3.47 -10.80
C MET A 220 -20.75 -3.48 -9.57
N LEU A 221 -20.81 -2.39 -8.81
CA LEU A 221 -21.64 -2.28 -7.59
C LEU A 221 -23.15 -2.36 -7.86
N ASP A 222 -23.60 -2.16 -9.10
CA ASP A 222 -25.03 -2.31 -9.46
C ASP A 222 -25.45 -3.79 -9.58
N CYS A 223 -24.52 -4.71 -9.79
CA CYS A 223 -24.81 -6.13 -10.01
C CYS A 223 -24.09 -7.11 -9.07
N GLU A 224 -23.02 -6.69 -8.38
CA GLU A 224 -22.21 -7.55 -7.52
C GLU A 224 -23.00 -8.03 -6.29
N GLN A 225 -22.87 -9.32 -5.97
CA GLN A 225 -23.53 -9.95 -4.83
C GLN A 225 -22.53 -10.49 -3.78
N THR A 226 -21.25 -10.61 -4.13
CA THR A 226 -20.22 -11.11 -3.22
C THR A 226 -19.79 -10.00 -2.27
N ALA A 227 -19.91 -10.23 -0.97
CA ALA A 227 -19.65 -9.23 0.06
C ALA A 227 -18.23 -8.65 0.00
N THR A 228 -17.21 -9.51 -0.18
CA THR A 228 -15.80 -9.08 -0.28
C THR A 228 -15.56 -8.23 -1.52
N ALA A 229 -16.14 -8.59 -2.66
CA ALA A 229 -16.04 -7.81 -3.89
C ALA A 229 -16.74 -6.45 -3.80
N GLN A 230 -17.93 -6.40 -3.21
CA GLN A 230 -18.65 -5.14 -2.94
C GLN A 230 -17.85 -4.23 -1.99
N ALA A 231 -17.39 -4.78 -0.86
CA ALA A 231 -16.61 -4.04 0.13
C ALA A 231 -15.31 -3.49 -0.48
N THR A 232 -14.62 -4.29 -1.30
CA THR A 232 -13.42 -3.87 -2.01
C THR A 232 -13.72 -2.73 -2.97
N ALA A 233 -14.75 -2.85 -3.81
CA ALA A 233 -15.14 -1.79 -4.75
C ALA A 233 -15.52 -0.48 -4.02
N VAL A 234 -16.21 -0.58 -2.88
CA VAL A 234 -16.58 0.57 -2.03
C VAL A 234 -15.33 1.32 -1.52
N ILE A 235 -14.38 0.59 -0.95
CA ILE A 235 -13.13 1.22 -0.45
C ILE A 235 -12.30 1.76 -1.62
N SER A 236 -12.23 1.05 -2.74
CA SER A 236 -11.51 1.48 -3.94
C SER A 236 -12.05 2.81 -4.48
N LEU A 237 -13.38 2.95 -4.57
CA LEU A 237 -14.02 4.21 -4.96
C LEU A 237 -13.65 5.35 -4.00
N ALA A 238 -13.72 5.11 -2.70
CA ALA A 238 -13.36 6.12 -1.70
C ALA A 238 -11.88 6.49 -1.79
N THR A 239 -10.99 5.53 -2.00
CA THR A 239 -9.55 5.75 -2.17
C THR A 239 -9.26 6.63 -3.38
N LEU A 240 -9.87 6.34 -4.52
CA LEU A 240 -9.76 7.16 -5.73
C LEU A 240 -10.28 8.59 -5.51
N GLN A 241 -11.43 8.72 -4.86
CA GLN A 241 -12.05 10.03 -4.62
C GLN A 241 -11.29 10.86 -3.60
N ALA A 242 -10.69 10.23 -2.58
CA ALA A 242 -9.91 10.93 -1.56
C ALA A 242 -8.69 11.70 -2.13
N MET A 243 -8.32 11.44 -3.38
CA MET A 243 -7.28 12.17 -4.10
C MET A 243 -7.78 13.47 -4.75
N LYS A 244 -9.10 13.76 -4.69
CA LYS A 244 -9.68 15.04 -5.10
C LYS A 244 -9.78 15.99 -3.91
N GLU A 245 -9.80 17.30 -4.19
CA GLU A 245 -9.87 18.33 -3.15
C GLU A 245 -11.30 18.57 -2.61
N ASP A 246 -12.36 18.22 -3.38
CA ASP A 246 -13.75 18.43 -2.97
C ASP A 246 -14.58 17.14 -3.13
N PHE A 247 -15.13 16.67 -2.00
CA PHE A 247 -15.89 15.42 -1.93
C PHE A 247 -17.37 15.61 -1.58
N SER A 248 -17.82 16.83 -1.30
CA SER A 248 -19.17 17.07 -0.77
C SER A 248 -20.25 16.64 -1.75
N GLU A 249 -21.19 15.77 -1.28
CA GLU A 249 -22.43 15.36 -1.96
C GLU A 249 -22.29 14.90 -3.43
N THR A 250 -21.16 14.28 -3.76
CA THR A 250 -20.94 13.69 -5.07
C THR A 250 -21.87 12.50 -5.32
N ARG A 251 -22.02 12.09 -6.58
CA ARG A 251 -22.75 10.85 -6.96
C ARG A 251 -22.23 9.64 -6.16
N ILE A 252 -20.94 9.59 -5.91
CA ILE A 252 -20.30 8.49 -5.15
C ILE A 252 -20.76 8.51 -3.70
N VAL A 253 -20.69 9.64 -3.01
CA VAL A 253 -21.13 9.76 -1.61
C VAL A 253 -22.58 9.29 -1.45
N ARG A 254 -23.47 9.71 -2.35
CA ARG A 254 -24.87 9.24 -2.35
C ARG A 254 -24.97 7.72 -2.55
N ARG A 255 -24.18 7.17 -3.45
CA ARG A 255 -24.17 5.72 -3.70
C ARG A 255 -23.63 4.94 -2.50
N LEU A 256 -22.56 5.40 -1.86
CA LEU A 256 -22.00 4.77 -0.65
C LEU A 256 -23.03 4.76 0.50
N ARG A 257 -23.76 5.85 0.71
CA ARG A 257 -24.84 5.91 1.71
C ARG A 257 -26.00 4.97 1.37
N ASP A 258 -26.37 4.86 0.10
CA ASP A 258 -27.40 3.92 -0.36
C ASP A 258 -26.98 2.47 -0.11
N ILE A 259 -25.75 2.09 -0.47
CA ILE A 259 -25.19 0.76 -0.20
C ILE A 259 -25.16 0.49 1.31
N GLN A 260 -24.61 1.40 2.12
CA GLN A 260 -24.59 1.28 3.58
C GLN A 260 -25.97 1.01 4.18
N SER A 261 -27.00 1.70 3.67
CA SER A 261 -28.34 1.62 4.23
C SER A 261 -29.13 0.38 3.81
N ARG A 262 -28.79 -0.23 2.68
CA ARG A 262 -29.52 -1.37 2.09
C ARG A 262 -28.82 -2.72 2.27
N SER A 263 -27.51 -2.71 2.54
CA SER A 263 -26.76 -3.94 2.65
C SER A 263 -27.17 -4.75 3.89
N SER A 264 -27.35 -6.05 3.69
CA SER A 264 -27.48 -7.02 4.79
C SER A 264 -26.12 -7.58 5.26
N SER A 265 -25.05 -7.32 4.52
CA SER A 265 -23.67 -7.72 4.85
C SER A 265 -23.07 -6.76 5.87
N CYS A 266 -22.52 -7.32 6.94
CA CYS A 266 -21.76 -6.54 7.94
C CYS A 266 -20.50 -5.94 7.33
N LEU A 267 -19.79 -6.69 6.50
CA LEU A 267 -18.56 -6.26 5.84
C LEU A 267 -18.81 -5.07 4.91
N VAL A 268 -19.86 -5.13 4.10
CA VAL A 268 -20.21 -4.04 3.16
C VAL A 268 -20.67 -2.79 3.90
N THR A 269 -21.46 -2.95 4.97
CA THR A 269 -21.91 -1.82 5.79
C THR A 269 -20.74 -1.13 6.48
N TRP A 270 -19.84 -1.92 7.07
CA TRP A 270 -18.62 -1.44 7.69
C TRP A 270 -17.67 -0.76 6.69
N ALA A 271 -17.40 -1.39 5.55
CA ALA A 271 -16.57 -0.82 4.49
C ALA A 271 -17.11 0.50 3.95
N SER A 272 -18.46 0.60 3.80
CA SER A 272 -19.12 1.84 3.39
C SER A 272 -18.97 2.95 4.44
N SER A 273 -18.99 2.61 5.72
CA SER A 273 -18.75 3.56 6.80
C SER A 273 -17.32 4.09 6.77
N LEU A 274 -16.32 3.19 6.62
CA LEU A 274 -14.93 3.60 6.46
C LEU A 274 -14.72 4.47 5.23
N ALA A 275 -15.35 4.13 4.11
CA ALA A 275 -15.29 4.91 2.88
C ALA A 275 -15.82 6.35 3.08
N LEU A 276 -16.93 6.51 3.80
CA LEU A 276 -17.49 7.84 4.12
C LEU A 276 -16.60 8.62 5.09
N VAL A 277 -15.95 7.94 6.05
CA VAL A 277 -14.93 8.53 6.93
C VAL A 277 -13.75 9.03 6.11
N LYS A 278 -13.20 8.18 5.25
CA LYS A 278 -12.07 8.52 4.36
C LYS A 278 -12.37 9.76 3.51
N LEU A 279 -13.60 9.89 3.02
CA LEU A 279 -14.06 11.05 2.24
C LEU A 279 -14.43 12.26 3.11
N ARG A 280 -14.27 12.18 4.44
CA ARG A 280 -14.58 13.28 5.38
C ARG A 280 -16.02 13.80 5.28
N VAL A 281 -16.96 12.94 4.88
CA VAL A 281 -18.40 13.23 4.77
C VAL A 281 -19.23 12.41 5.75
N ASN A 282 -18.57 11.89 6.78
CA ASN A 282 -19.13 11.04 7.82
C ASN A 282 -20.00 11.81 8.82
N THR A 283 -20.85 11.05 9.50
CA THR A 283 -21.61 11.43 10.69
C THR A 283 -21.21 10.52 11.87
N GLU A 284 -21.78 10.74 13.05
CA GLU A 284 -21.59 9.88 14.22
C GLU A 284 -22.00 8.41 13.94
N LYS A 285 -22.90 8.19 13.01
CA LYS A 285 -23.31 6.83 12.62
C LYS A 285 -22.15 6.05 11.98
N GLU A 286 -21.43 6.65 11.05
CA GLU A 286 -20.28 6.02 10.39
C GLU A 286 -19.16 5.78 11.37
N LEU A 287 -18.91 6.71 12.29
CA LEU A 287 -17.94 6.54 13.37
C LEU A 287 -18.32 5.35 14.26
N SER A 288 -19.58 5.32 14.74
CA SER A 288 -20.09 4.23 15.58
C SER A 288 -19.95 2.88 14.88
N GLU A 289 -20.25 2.80 13.58
CA GLU A 289 -20.10 1.56 12.81
C GLU A 289 -18.63 1.11 12.70
N ALA A 290 -17.74 2.04 12.37
CA ALA A 290 -16.30 1.75 12.28
C ALA A 290 -15.72 1.31 13.64
N MET A 291 -16.20 1.88 14.73
CA MET A 291 -15.74 1.60 16.10
C MET A 291 -16.22 0.26 16.65
N LYS A 292 -17.21 -0.40 16.06
CA LYS A 292 -17.69 -1.72 16.53
C LYS A 292 -16.59 -2.79 16.61
N LEU A 293 -15.55 -2.67 15.79
CA LEU A 293 -14.40 -3.58 15.85
C LEU A 293 -13.55 -3.45 17.11
N PHE A 294 -13.68 -2.34 17.82
CA PHE A 294 -12.93 -2.05 19.04
C PHE A 294 -13.77 -2.31 20.30
N ALA A 295 -15.04 -2.75 20.14
CA ALA A 295 -15.88 -3.15 21.26
C ALA A 295 -15.32 -4.38 22.00
N ASP A 296 -15.80 -4.59 23.21
CA ASP A 296 -15.37 -5.71 24.07
C ASP A 296 -15.63 -7.08 23.42
N GLU A 297 -14.91 -8.12 23.88
CA GLU A 297 -14.94 -9.49 23.34
C GLU A 297 -16.34 -10.15 23.32
N GLU A 298 -17.31 -9.61 24.08
CA GLU A 298 -18.70 -10.09 24.08
C GLU A 298 -19.51 -9.65 22.86
N ASP A 299 -19.01 -8.70 22.05
CA ASP A 299 -19.68 -8.27 20.83
C ASP A 299 -19.44 -9.27 19.69
N GLN A 300 -20.53 -9.81 19.13
CA GLN A 300 -20.48 -10.75 18.00
C GLN A 300 -20.16 -10.09 16.65
N TYR A 301 -20.04 -8.78 16.60
CA TYR A 301 -19.79 -8.06 15.34
C TYR A 301 -18.46 -8.43 14.66
N PRO A 302 -17.32 -8.53 15.38
CA PRO A 302 -16.09 -9.00 14.79
C PRO A 302 -16.16 -10.43 14.22
N GLU A 303 -16.89 -11.33 14.86
CA GLU A 303 -17.06 -12.72 14.37
C GLU A 303 -17.89 -12.77 13.09
N ARG A 304 -18.95 -11.97 12.99
CA ARG A 304 -19.76 -11.89 11.76
C ARG A 304 -18.95 -11.35 10.57
N LEU A 305 -18.09 -10.37 10.79
CA LEU A 305 -17.17 -9.88 9.76
C LEU A 305 -16.19 -10.97 9.33
N LYS A 306 -15.65 -11.71 10.29
CA LYS A 306 -14.75 -12.83 10.03
C LYS A 306 -15.41 -13.93 9.20
N GLU A 307 -16.65 -14.34 9.54
CA GLU A 307 -17.43 -15.29 8.75
C GLU A 307 -17.66 -14.86 7.30
N GLU A 308 -17.82 -13.55 7.06
CA GLU A 308 -17.97 -13.02 5.70
C GLU A 308 -16.64 -13.00 4.95
N LEU A 309 -15.52 -12.73 5.64
CA LEU A 309 -14.17 -12.76 5.08
C LEU A 309 -13.70 -14.18 4.75
N GLU A 310 -14.15 -15.19 5.48
CA GLU A 310 -13.87 -16.60 5.17
C GLU A 310 -14.48 -17.07 3.83
N LYS A 311 -15.45 -16.32 3.29
CA LYS A 311 -16.13 -16.63 2.02
C LYS A 311 -15.44 -16.06 0.79
N GLY A 312 -14.41 -15.24 0.96
CA GLY A 312 -13.67 -14.65 -0.14
C GLY A 312 -12.56 -13.73 0.34
N GLU A 313 -11.60 -13.49 -0.52
CA GLU A 313 -10.47 -12.64 -0.24
C GLU A 313 -10.89 -11.17 -0.11
N PHE A 314 -10.25 -10.45 0.82
CA PHE A 314 -10.40 -9.01 0.98
C PHE A 314 -9.02 -8.34 0.90
N PRO A 315 -8.62 -7.88 -0.28
CA PRO A 315 -7.23 -7.48 -0.58
C PRO A 315 -6.70 -6.33 0.28
N PHE A 316 -7.57 -5.50 0.84
CA PHE A 316 -7.14 -4.42 1.76
C PHE A 316 -6.56 -4.94 3.08
N LEU A 317 -6.63 -6.25 3.35
CA LEU A 317 -5.96 -6.90 4.49
C LEU A 317 -4.71 -7.70 4.08
N ASN A 318 -4.37 -7.72 2.79
CA ASN A 318 -3.18 -8.43 2.30
C ASN A 318 -1.96 -7.50 2.44
N GLY A 319 -1.16 -7.77 3.45
CA GLY A 319 0.07 -7.01 3.73
C GLY A 319 -0.10 -6.08 4.92
N ARG A 320 -0.36 -4.82 4.68
CA ARG A 320 -0.53 -3.76 5.69
C ARG A 320 -1.74 -2.90 5.36
N PRO A 321 -2.74 -2.82 6.22
CA PRO A 321 -2.90 -3.50 7.51
C PRO A 321 -3.23 -4.99 7.34
N SER A 322 -2.82 -5.82 8.30
CA SER A 322 -3.14 -7.25 8.29
C SER A 322 -4.41 -7.60 9.07
N THR A 323 -4.99 -6.65 9.78
CA THR A 323 -6.23 -6.83 10.54
C THR A 323 -7.27 -5.75 10.24
N LEU A 324 -8.54 -6.10 10.45
CA LEU A 324 -9.65 -5.15 10.32
C LEU A 324 -9.51 -3.95 11.28
N LYS A 325 -8.98 -4.15 12.49
CA LYS A 325 -8.74 -3.07 13.47
C LYS A 325 -7.70 -2.09 12.94
N SER A 326 -6.62 -2.59 12.36
CA SER A 326 -5.59 -1.75 11.76
C SER A 326 -6.11 -0.97 10.56
N LEU A 327 -6.92 -1.62 9.70
CA LEU A 327 -7.58 -0.94 8.58
C LEU A 327 -8.55 0.14 9.08
N ALA A 328 -9.37 -0.18 10.09
CA ALA A 328 -10.28 0.80 10.68
C ALA A 328 -9.52 2.01 11.28
N ALA A 329 -8.49 1.77 12.08
CA ALA A 329 -7.69 2.85 12.67
C ALA A 329 -7.05 3.74 11.60
N ARG A 330 -6.50 3.14 10.54
CA ARG A 330 -5.95 3.89 9.40
C ARG A 330 -6.97 4.81 8.74
N GLU A 331 -8.19 4.34 8.55
CA GLU A 331 -9.22 5.18 7.92
C GLU A 331 -9.83 6.19 8.91
N LEU A 332 -9.92 5.85 10.19
CA LEU A 332 -10.43 6.74 11.24
C LEU A 332 -9.58 8.01 11.44
N GLN A 333 -8.30 8.02 11.04
CA GLN A 333 -7.51 9.26 11.05
C GLN A 333 -8.08 10.37 10.15
N HIS A 334 -8.95 10.05 9.19
CA HIS A 334 -9.61 10.99 8.30
C HIS A 334 -10.95 11.50 8.84
N PHE A 335 -11.39 11.02 9.99
CA PHE A 335 -12.66 11.40 10.59
C PHE A 335 -12.79 12.92 10.71
N LYS A 336 -13.91 13.46 10.18
CA LYS A 336 -14.24 14.88 10.29
C LYS A 336 -15.10 15.12 11.53
N GLY A 337 -14.55 15.76 12.52
CA GLY A 337 -15.24 16.06 13.77
C GLY A 337 -14.27 16.45 14.88
N SER A 338 -14.79 16.74 16.06
CA SER A 338 -13.97 16.90 17.25
C SER A 338 -13.34 15.55 17.63
N LYS A 339 -12.13 15.58 18.18
CA LYS A 339 -11.49 14.34 18.70
C LYS A 339 -12.46 13.64 19.66
N HIS A 340 -12.73 12.37 19.35
CA HIS A 340 -13.48 11.53 20.25
C HIS A 340 -12.52 10.82 21.21
N PRO A 341 -12.48 11.16 22.50
CA PRO A 341 -11.60 10.48 23.47
C PRO A 341 -11.80 8.96 23.48
N GLU A 342 -13.04 8.51 23.26
CA GLU A 342 -13.37 7.08 23.17
C GLU A 342 -12.69 6.40 21.98
N MET A 343 -12.59 7.06 20.84
CA MET A 343 -11.87 6.55 19.65
C MET A 343 -10.38 6.40 19.95
N VAL A 344 -9.75 7.41 20.53
CA VAL A 344 -8.33 7.35 20.92
C VAL A 344 -8.09 6.24 21.92
N LYS A 345 -8.91 6.14 22.97
CA LYS A 345 -8.80 5.08 23.99
C LYS A 345 -8.93 3.68 23.39
N ALA A 346 -9.90 3.49 22.51
CA ALA A 346 -10.13 2.20 21.84
C ALA A 346 -8.94 1.79 20.96
N ILE A 347 -8.39 2.72 20.17
CA ILE A 347 -7.20 2.47 19.34
C ILE A 347 -5.96 2.26 20.24
N THR A 348 -5.82 3.02 21.33
CA THR A 348 -4.75 2.83 22.32
C THR A 348 -4.76 1.41 22.91
N SER A 349 -5.94 0.93 23.32
CA SER A 349 -6.12 -0.44 23.80
C SER A 349 -5.74 -1.49 22.76
N ALA A 350 -6.18 -1.31 21.51
CA ALA A 350 -5.82 -2.19 20.41
C ALA A 350 -4.30 -2.17 20.13
N THR A 351 -3.67 -1.00 20.19
CA THR A 351 -2.22 -0.84 20.02
C THR A 351 -1.46 -1.60 21.11
N ALA A 352 -1.91 -1.53 22.35
CA ALA A 352 -1.28 -2.21 23.49
C ALA A 352 -1.24 -3.75 23.35
N SER A 353 -2.17 -4.34 22.61
CA SER A 353 -2.25 -5.80 22.36
C SER A 353 -1.67 -6.25 21.02
N SER A 354 -1.41 -5.33 20.09
CA SER A 354 -0.96 -5.62 18.73
C SER A 354 0.53 -5.97 18.63
N ARG A 355 0.94 -6.56 17.50
CA ARG A 355 2.34 -6.95 17.22
C ARG A 355 2.66 -6.75 15.74
N GLY A 356 3.96 -6.73 15.41
CA GLY A 356 4.43 -6.67 14.03
C GLY A 356 3.88 -5.45 13.29
N MET A 357 3.37 -5.65 12.08
CA MET A 357 2.89 -4.55 11.25
C MET A 357 1.59 -3.90 11.74
N ASP A 358 0.73 -4.65 12.46
CA ASP A 358 -0.45 -4.04 13.06
C ASP A 358 -0.08 -3.02 14.15
N LEU A 359 0.97 -3.29 14.93
CA LEU A 359 1.50 -2.32 15.88
C LEU A 359 1.95 -1.03 15.16
N VAL A 360 2.64 -1.16 14.04
CA VAL A 360 3.10 -0.02 13.22
C VAL A 360 1.92 0.81 12.72
N THR A 361 0.94 0.15 12.11
CA THR A 361 -0.25 0.82 11.54
C THR A 361 -1.09 1.49 12.62
N LEU A 362 -1.38 0.77 13.72
CA LEU A 362 -2.17 1.31 14.84
C LEU A 362 -1.45 2.48 15.53
N SER A 363 -0.14 2.38 15.76
CA SER A 363 0.63 3.46 16.39
C SER A 363 0.69 4.70 15.50
N SER A 364 0.88 4.53 14.20
CA SER A 364 0.87 5.63 13.24
C SER A 364 -0.49 6.34 13.22
N ALA A 365 -1.59 5.58 13.12
CA ALA A 365 -2.93 6.15 13.14
C ALA A 365 -3.24 6.83 14.49
N LEU A 366 -2.86 6.21 15.60
CA LEU A 366 -3.06 6.73 16.94
C LEU A 366 -2.38 8.09 17.13
N LEU A 367 -1.10 8.20 16.73
CA LEU A 367 -0.35 9.45 16.78
C LEU A 367 -0.98 10.52 15.88
N ASN A 368 -1.35 10.17 14.64
CA ASN A 368 -2.05 11.11 13.76
C ASN A 368 -3.34 11.65 14.37
N ILE A 369 -4.15 10.78 14.97
CA ILE A 369 -5.42 11.17 15.60
C ILE A 369 -5.17 12.02 16.85
N ALA A 370 -4.27 11.59 17.76
CA ALA A 370 -4.01 12.27 19.01
C ALA A 370 -3.39 13.68 18.82
N PHE A 371 -2.62 13.86 17.78
CA PHE A 371 -1.89 15.10 17.47
C PHE A 371 -2.45 15.89 16.29
N ASP A 372 -3.62 15.52 15.73
CA ASP A 372 -4.22 16.15 14.54
C ASP A 372 -3.26 16.22 13.33
N GLY A 373 -2.40 15.21 13.17
CA GLY A 373 -1.37 15.19 12.14
C GLY A 373 -0.21 16.17 12.34
N VAL A 374 -0.20 16.92 13.43
CA VAL A 374 0.87 17.89 13.74
C VAL A 374 1.90 17.21 14.63
N LYS A 375 3.06 16.95 14.07
CA LYS A 375 4.17 16.33 14.81
C LYS A 375 4.68 17.27 15.91
N PRO A 376 5.04 16.74 17.10
CA PRO A 376 5.76 17.49 18.10
C PRO A 376 7.03 18.14 17.51
N GLY A 377 7.49 19.23 18.10
CA GLY A 377 8.78 19.82 17.74
C GLY A 377 9.95 18.86 17.94
N SER A 378 11.15 19.26 17.53
CA SER A 378 12.37 18.45 17.73
C SER A 378 12.68 18.13 19.20
N GLU A 379 12.15 18.93 20.10
CA GLU A 379 12.32 18.80 21.54
C GLU A 379 10.93 18.75 22.20
N PRO A 380 10.22 17.61 22.11
CA PRO A 380 8.90 17.48 22.69
C PRO A 380 8.95 17.56 24.22
N ASP A 381 8.04 18.34 24.79
CA ASP A 381 7.87 18.46 26.25
C ASP A 381 6.61 17.71 26.65
N PHE A 382 6.77 16.68 27.50
CA PHE A 382 5.67 15.83 27.94
C PHE A 382 4.63 16.60 28.76
N ASP A 383 5.06 17.55 29.60
CA ASP A 383 4.18 18.34 30.46
C ASP A 383 3.33 19.36 29.66
N CYS A 384 3.76 19.68 28.43
CA CYS A 384 3.00 20.52 27.51
C CYS A 384 1.94 19.76 26.72
N LEU A 385 1.91 18.42 26.78
CA LEU A 385 0.93 17.60 26.11
C LEU A 385 -0.41 17.61 26.85
N SER A 386 -1.52 17.51 26.09
CA SER A 386 -2.85 17.31 26.67
C SER A 386 -2.94 15.93 27.39
N ASP A 387 -3.87 15.80 28.32
CA ASP A 387 -4.09 14.54 29.08
C ASP A 387 -4.23 13.33 28.14
N LEU A 388 -4.95 13.51 27.02
CA LEU A 388 -5.16 12.45 26.01
C LEU A 388 -3.84 12.08 25.32
N GLN A 389 -3.01 13.05 24.97
CA GLN A 389 -1.70 12.83 24.37
C GLN A 389 -0.75 12.14 25.34
N GLN A 390 -0.77 12.55 26.61
CA GLN A 390 0.00 11.90 27.68
C GLN A 390 -0.40 10.44 27.86
N GLU A 391 -1.71 10.12 27.86
CA GLU A 391 -2.21 8.74 27.91
C GLU A 391 -1.67 7.90 26.73
N VAL A 392 -1.67 8.45 25.53
CA VAL A 392 -1.10 7.81 24.35
C VAL A 392 0.41 7.56 24.50
N MET A 393 1.17 8.54 24.99
CA MET A 393 2.61 8.38 25.23
C MET A 393 2.91 7.28 26.24
N GLN A 394 2.14 7.22 27.33
CA GLN A 394 2.29 6.18 28.35
C GLN A 394 2.04 4.79 27.78
N ALA A 395 1.01 4.64 26.94
CA ALA A 395 0.70 3.38 26.28
C ALA A 395 1.81 2.93 25.31
N LEU A 396 2.36 3.85 24.53
CA LEU A 396 3.49 3.56 23.61
C LEU A 396 4.76 3.18 24.39
N ASN A 397 5.05 3.85 25.52
CA ASN A 397 6.16 3.48 26.39
C ASN A 397 6.04 2.05 26.92
N THR A 398 4.83 1.65 27.36
CA THR A 398 4.59 0.27 27.81
C THR A 398 4.88 -0.77 26.74
N ARG A 399 4.77 -0.40 25.46
CA ARG A 399 5.16 -1.28 24.33
C ARG A 399 6.67 -1.40 24.20
N LEU A 400 7.41 -0.32 24.34
CA LEU A 400 8.88 -0.30 24.27
C LEU A 400 9.53 -1.14 25.40
N GLU A 401 8.93 -1.18 26.59
CA GLU A 401 9.42 -1.97 27.72
C GLU A 401 9.39 -3.48 27.46
N LYS A 402 8.57 -3.96 26.53
CA LYS A 402 8.40 -5.38 26.20
C LYS A 402 9.44 -5.86 25.16
N ARG A 403 10.68 -5.72 25.41
CA ARG A 403 11.98 -6.21 24.85
C ARG A 403 12.07 -6.82 23.44
N PHE A 404 11.04 -6.88 22.58
CA PHE A 404 11.11 -7.40 21.21
C PHE A 404 10.21 -6.59 20.30
N GLU A 405 10.47 -5.28 20.21
CA GLU A 405 9.69 -4.46 19.32
C GLU A 405 10.27 -4.49 17.91
N PHE A 406 9.35 -4.56 16.97
CA PHE A 406 9.62 -4.57 15.54
C PHE A 406 10.29 -3.25 15.13
N GLY A 407 11.43 -3.29 14.42
CA GLY A 407 12.21 -2.10 14.07
C GLY A 407 11.40 -0.98 13.42
N ASN A 408 10.40 -1.33 12.60
CA ASN A 408 9.51 -0.35 11.98
C ASN A 408 8.64 0.43 12.98
N PHE A 409 8.37 -0.11 14.18
CA PHE A 409 7.69 0.64 15.24
C PHE A 409 8.57 1.79 15.75
N MET A 410 9.88 1.56 15.90
CA MET A 410 10.83 2.61 16.25
C MET A 410 10.88 3.71 15.18
N THR A 411 10.82 3.34 13.89
CA THR A 411 10.74 4.30 12.78
C THR A 411 9.48 5.18 12.87
N VAL A 412 8.34 4.63 13.32
CA VAL A 412 7.14 5.45 13.57
C VAL A 412 7.44 6.49 14.65
N LEU A 413 7.98 6.07 15.80
CA LEU A 413 8.30 7.00 16.91
C LEU A 413 9.29 8.08 16.46
N GLU A 414 10.37 7.69 15.78
CA GLU A 414 11.37 8.61 15.22
C GLU A 414 10.74 9.63 14.26
N SER A 415 9.84 9.16 13.40
CA SER A 415 9.13 10.05 12.46
C SER A 415 8.24 11.08 13.15
N TRP A 416 7.93 10.88 14.43
CA TRP A 416 7.16 11.78 15.30
C TRP A 416 8.05 12.55 16.31
N ASN A 417 9.38 12.53 16.14
CA ASN A 417 10.36 13.14 17.05
C ASN A 417 10.23 12.58 18.49
N LEU A 418 9.84 11.34 18.63
CA LEU A 418 9.67 10.67 19.93
C LEU A 418 10.87 9.77 20.22
N PRO A 419 11.22 9.54 21.49
CA PRO A 419 12.28 8.63 21.84
C PRO A 419 12.02 7.21 21.34
N THR A 420 13.05 6.53 20.85
CA THR A 420 12.96 5.17 20.30
C THR A 420 13.45 4.10 21.25
N ARG A 421 14.10 4.48 22.35
CA ARG A 421 14.57 3.56 23.39
C ARG A 421 13.69 3.66 24.63
N ALA A 422 13.37 2.53 25.23
CA ALA A 422 12.51 2.48 26.43
C ALA A 422 13.02 3.39 27.57
N GLU A 423 14.34 3.37 27.81
CA GLU A 423 14.98 4.18 28.84
C GLU A 423 14.83 5.69 28.60
N ASP A 424 14.99 6.13 27.33
CA ASP A 424 14.85 7.54 26.96
C ASP A 424 13.37 7.96 26.97
N PHE A 425 12.47 7.07 26.58
CA PHE A 425 11.03 7.32 26.60
C PHE A 425 10.51 7.40 28.06
N GLU A 426 11.04 6.57 28.96
CA GLU A 426 10.73 6.64 30.38
C GLU A 426 11.21 7.98 30.99
N VAL A 427 12.42 8.46 30.63
CA VAL A 427 12.92 9.77 31.05
C VAL A 427 12.06 10.89 30.49
N PHE A 428 11.64 10.82 29.22
CA PHE A 428 10.73 11.77 28.60
C PHE A 428 9.40 11.90 29.36
N ILE A 429 8.82 10.77 29.80
CA ILE A 429 7.55 10.79 30.55
C ILE A 429 7.71 11.23 32.00
N LYS A 430 8.73 10.73 32.72
CA LYS A 430 8.85 10.94 34.17
C LYS A 430 9.70 12.14 34.56
N HIS A 431 10.58 12.55 33.69
CA HIS A 431 11.59 13.59 33.95
C HIS A 431 11.80 14.47 32.71
N PRO A 432 10.76 15.19 32.24
CA PRO A 432 10.84 15.94 30.96
C PRO A 432 11.97 16.97 30.95
N ASP A 433 12.22 17.69 32.06
CA ASP A 433 13.35 18.63 32.19
C ASP A 433 14.72 17.94 31.99
N ALA A 434 14.88 16.71 32.52
CA ALA A 434 16.11 15.95 32.37
C ALA A 434 16.26 15.36 30.94
N PHE A 435 15.16 15.11 30.23
CA PHE A 435 15.17 14.71 28.85
C PHE A 435 15.64 15.85 27.92
N GLN A 436 15.08 17.05 28.10
CA GLN A 436 15.49 18.24 27.35
C GLN A 436 16.98 18.61 27.53
N SER A 437 17.55 18.31 28.70
CA SER A 437 18.99 18.54 28.95
C SER A 437 19.92 17.53 28.26
N ARG A 438 19.39 16.45 27.67
CA ARG A 438 20.14 15.39 26.98
C ARG A 438 20.14 15.54 25.45
N LEU A 439 19.22 16.33 24.91
CA LEU A 439 19.14 16.70 23.48
C LEU A 439 20.12 17.80 23.17
#